data_5f88a3e33f4e96d13424a5d536a91948
#
_entry.id   5f88a3e33f4e96d13424a5d536a91948
#
_cell.length_a   1.000
_cell.length_b   1.000
_cell.length_c   1.000
_cell.angle_alpha   90.00
_cell.angle_beta   90.00
_cell.angle_gamma   90.00
#
_symmetry.space_group_name_H-M   'P 1'
#
loop_
_entity.id
_entity.type
_entity.pdbx_description
1 polymer ?
#
loop_
_entity_poly.entity_id
_entity_poly.type
_entity_poly.pdbx_seq_one_letter_code
_entity_poly.pdbx_strand_id
1 'polypeptide(L)'
;MFTYTDTVGFVRNLPHQLVEAFRSTLEEASDADLLLHVVDASHTDPLAQIKAVHEVLDEAQTIDLPELIVFNKADIADPDTLARVLNTYPNAVVVSAHTGQGIDELRERIDDLLPRPSHHITALVPFDRGDLIARAHDEGTVESEKYTAQGTLLVAMVDPDLLHELEQFRQPDMVDPHTFE
;
A
#
# COMPACT_ATOMS: atom_id res chain seq x y z
N MET A 1 9.34 2.63 -3.70
CA MET A 1 9.15 3.87 -2.91
C MET A 1 7.67 3.94 -2.57
N PHE A 2 7.25 4.14 -1.31
CA PHE A 2 5.84 4.19 -0.94
C PHE A 2 5.44 5.63 -0.60
N THR A 3 4.22 5.99 -0.95
CA THR A 3 3.64 7.28 -0.58
C THR A 3 2.66 7.06 0.57
N TYR A 4 2.76 7.86 1.62
CA TYR A 4 1.81 7.87 2.72
C TYR A 4 0.96 9.13 2.61
N THR A 5 -0.35 8.95 2.59
CA THR A 5 -1.30 10.06 2.65
C THR A 5 -1.97 10.05 4.01
N ASP A 6 -1.82 11.13 4.78
CA ASP A 6 -2.52 11.31 6.04
C ASP A 6 -3.90 11.90 5.79
N THR A 7 -4.92 11.32 6.41
CA THR A 7 -6.31 11.77 6.29
C THR A 7 -6.74 12.54 7.54
N VAL A 8 -7.89 13.18 7.48
CA VAL A 8 -8.47 13.84 8.68
C VAL A 8 -8.90 12.77 9.69
N GLY A 9 -8.45 12.88 10.95
CA GLY A 9 -8.79 11.92 12.00
C GLY A 9 -10.30 11.83 12.26
N PHE A 10 -10.80 10.60 12.44
CA PHE A 10 -12.20 10.35 12.78
C PHE A 10 -12.54 10.92 14.17
N VAL A 11 -13.50 11.84 14.23
CA VAL A 11 -13.98 12.46 15.48
C VAL A 11 -15.21 11.71 15.96
N ARG A 12 -15.32 11.46 17.28
CA ARG A 12 -16.52 10.87 17.87
C ARG A 12 -17.78 11.65 17.47
N ASN A 13 -18.84 10.94 17.08
CA ASN A 13 -20.11 11.51 16.61
C ASN A 13 -19.94 12.42 15.39
N LEU A 14 -19.47 11.86 14.25
CA LEU A 14 -19.50 12.58 12.98
C LEU A 14 -20.96 12.97 12.66
N PRO A 15 -21.29 14.27 12.61
CA PRO A 15 -22.58 14.69 12.07
C PRO A 15 -22.67 14.24 10.61
N HIS A 16 -23.83 13.82 10.14
CA HIS A 16 -24.06 13.42 8.73
C HIS A 16 -23.56 14.42 7.70
N GLN A 17 -23.47 15.71 8.06
CA GLN A 17 -22.89 16.76 7.21
C GLN A 17 -21.36 16.66 7.05
N LEU A 18 -20.66 16.03 7.98
CA LEU A 18 -19.21 15.76 7.87
C LEU A 18 -18.92 14.46 7.09
N VAL A 19 -19.86 13.54 6.99
CA VAL A 19 -19.72 12.34 6.16
C VAL A 19 -19.55 12.73 4.67
N GLU A 20 -20.27 13.74 4.19
CA GLU A 20 -20.10 14.26 2.82
C GLU A 20 -18.72 14.92 2.59
N ALA A 21 -18.21 15.66 3.58
CA ALA A 21 -16.86 16.23 3.51
C ALA A 21 -15.75 15.13 3.62
N PHE A 22 -16.02 14.06 4.35
CA PHE A 22 -15.16 12.88 4.43
C PHE A 22 -15.16 12.08 3.14
N ARG A 23 -16.26 12.05 2.41
CA ARG A 23 -16.41 11.30 1.17
C ARG A 23 -15.37 11.71 0.11
N SER A 24 -15.09 13.01 -0.03
CA SER A 24 -14.05 13.48 -0.97
C SER A 24 -12.64 13.02 -0.55
N THR A 25 -12.36 12.96 0.75
CA THR A 25 -11.08 12.46 1.27
C THR A 25 -10.97 10.93 1.15
N LEU A 26 -12.10 10.22 1.28
CA LEU A 26 -12.16 8.77 1.08
C LEU A 26 -12.14 8.39 -0.41
N GLU A 27 -12.61 9.24 -1.31
CA GLU A 27 -12.44 9.08 -2.76
C GLU A 27 -10.95 9.13 -3.17
N GLU A 28 -10.14 9.99 -2.52
CA GLU A 28 -8.68 9.97 -2.69
C GLU A 28 -8.03 8.71 -2.09
N ALA A 29 -8.61 8.16 -1.03
CA ALA A 29 -8.14 6.90 -0.43
C ALA A 29 -8.50 5.68 -1.28
N SER A 30 -9.47 5.76 -2.21
CA SER A 30 -9.84 4.64 -3.08
C SER A 30 -8.74 4.25 -4.08
N ASP A 31 -7.79 5.15 -4.34
CA ASP A 31 -6.62 4.90 -5.18
C ASP A 31 -5.42 4.32 -4.39
N ALA A 32 -5.58 4.08 -3.08
CA ALA A 32 -4.55 3.51 -2.24
C ALA A 32 -4.48 1.98 -2.40
N ASP A 33 -3.28 1.42 -2.23
CA ASP A 33 -3.06 -0.03 -2.25
C ASP A 33 -3.32 -0.69 -0.88
N LEU A 34 -3.24 0.09 0.21
CA LEU A 34 -3.40 -0.37 1.58
C LEU A 34 -3.96 0.72 2.48
N LEU A 35 -4.97 0.39 3.28
CA LEU A 35 -5.50 1.24 4.33
C LEU A 35 -4.82 0.92 5.67
N LEU A 36 -4.17 1.92 6.28
CA LEU A 36 -3.67 1.82 7.64
C LEU A 36 -4.68 2.40 8.62
N HIS A 37 -5.40 1.53 9.34
CA HIS A 37 -6.36 1.95 10.35
C HIS A 37 -5.69 2.08 11.71
N VAL A 38 -5.28 3.30 12.05
CA VAL A 38 -4.58 3.58 13.31
C VAL A 38 -5.55 3.84 14.44
N VAL A 39 -5.48 3.01 15.49
CA VAL A 39 -6.39 3.01 16.65
C VAL A 39 -5.60 3.33 17.92
N ASP A 40 -6.14 4.17 18.78
CA ASP A 40 -5.58 4.46 20.11
C ASP A 40 -5.83 3.28 21.07
N ALA A 41 -4.79 2.48 21.32
CA ALA A 41 -4.87 1.33 22.21
C ALA A 41 -5.09 1.70 23.70
N SER A 42 -4.78 2.93 24.09
CA SER A 42 -5.01 3.44 25.44
C SER A 42 -6.45 3.87 25.71
N HIS A 43 -7.28 3.85 24.66
CA HIS A 43 -8.70 4.20 24.79
C HIS A 43 -9.47 3.14 25.58
N THR A 44 -10.53 3.55 26.28
CA THR A 44 -11.37 2.65 27.09
C THR A 44 -12.08 1.58 26.27
N ASP A 45 -12.42 1.87 25.01
CA ASP A 45 -13.07 0.93 24.09
C ASP A 45 -12.54 1.12 22.65
N PRO A 46 -11.38 0.53 22.32
CA PRO A 46 -10.82 0.59 20.96
C PRO A 46 -11.67 -0.16 19.94
N LEU A 47 -12.33 -1.26 20.34
CA LEU A 47 -13.17 -2.05 19.42
C LEU A 47 -14.39 -1.27 18.93
N ALA A 48 -15.01 -0.46 19.80
CA ALA A 48 -16.10 0.41 19.40
C ALA A 48 -15.65 1.52 18.44
N GLN A 49 -14.39 1.99 18.55
CA GLN A 49 -13.82 2.95 17.60
C GLN A 49 -13.66 2.32 16.21
N ILE A 50 -13.08 1.12 16.13
CA ILE A 50 -12.92 0.39 14.88
C ILE A 50 -14.28 0.18 14.19
N LYS A 51 -15.27 -0.29 14.96
CA LYS A 51 -16.62 -0.50 14.43
C LYS A 51 -17.24 0.78 13.85
N ALA A 52 -17.09 1.92 14.53
CA ALA A 52 -17.63 3.19 14.06
C ALA A 52 -16.94 3.67 12.76
N VAL A 53 -15.64 3.41 12.59
CA VAL A 53 -14.91 3.72 11.36
C VAL A 53 -15.36 2.79 10.23
N HIS A 54 -15.51 1.50 10.48
CA HIS A 54 -16.02 0.55 9.48
C HIS A 54 -17.43 0.92 9.00
N GLU A 55 -18.34 1.34 9.89
CA GLU A 55 -19.67 1.81 9.50
C GLU A 55 -19.59 2.99 8.50
N VAL A 56 -18.63 3.91 8.67
CA VAL A 56 -18.43 5.06 7.75
C VAL A 56 -17.79 4.62 6.45
N LEU A 57 -16.81 3.71 6.48
CA LEU A 57 -16.17 3.16 5.28
C LEU A 57 -17.17 2.37 4.43
N ASP A 58 -18.06 1.60 5.09
CA ASP A 58 -19.16 0.86 4.47
C ASP A 58 -20.14 1.80 3.73
N GLU A 59 -20.53 2.90 4.36
CA GLU A 59 -21.40 3.92 3.74
C GLU A 59 -20.73 4.61 2.54
N ALA A 60 -19.41 4.77 2.56
CA ALA A 60 -18.65 5.40 1.49
C ALA A 60 -18.36 4.48 0.30
N GLN A 61 -18.70 3.18 0.37
CA GLN A 61 -18.40 2.16 -0.66
C GLN A 61 -16.90 2.00 -0.98
N THR A 62 -16.03 2.30 -0.04
CA THR A 62 -14.55 2.29 -0.21
C THR A 62 -13.92 0.92 0.12
N ILE A 63 -14.66 -0.21 0.05
CA ILE A 63 -14.44 -1.40 0.90
C ILE A 63 -13.64 -2.53 0.27
N ASP A 64 -13.11 -2.38 -0.91
CA ASP A 64 -12.27 -3.44 -1.52
C ASP A 64 -10.76 -3.27 -1.23
N LEU A 65 -10.38 -2.32 -0.35
CA LEU A 65 -8.98 -2.10 -0.01
C LEU A 65 -8.51 -3.05 1.11
N PRO A 66 -7.33 -3.64 0.99
CA PRO A 66 -6.68 -4.32 2.11
C PRO A 66 -6.54 -3.37 3.29
N GLU A 67 -6.92 -3.81 4.50
CA GLU A 67 -6.82 -3.02 5.73
C GLU A 67 -5.82 -3.65 6.69
N LEU A 68 -4.91 -2.83 7.24
CA LEU A 68 -4.06 -3.19 8.36
C LEU A 68 -4.42 -2.36 9.58
N ILE A 69 -4.95 -3.02 10.63
CA ILE A 69 -5.24 -2.36 11.91
C ILE A 69 -3.95 -2.21 12.71
N VAL A 70 -3.70 -1.00 13.19
CA VAL A 70 -2.50 -0.62 13.95
C VAL A 70 -2.92 -0.06 15.29
N PHE A 71 -2.67 -0.78 16.38
CA PHE A 71 -2.92 -0.30 17.74
C PHE A 71 -1.74 0.54 18.23
N ASN A 72 -1.89 1.86 18.20
CA ASN A 72 -0.86 2.80 18.66
C ASN A 72 -1.02 3.14 20.15
N LYS A 73 0.02 3.73 20.74
CA LYS A 73 0.16 4.08 22.16
C LYS A 73 0.25 2.88 23.08
N ALA A 74 0.90 1.81 22.63
CA ALA A 74 1.10 0.59 23.42
C ALA A 74 1.83 0.82 24.74
N ASP A 75 2.65 1.88 24.82
CA ASP A 75 3.42 2.29 26.01
C ASP A 75 2.54 2.71 27.20
N ILE A 76 1.29 3.11 26.94
CA ILE A 76 0.34 3.54 27.97
C ILE A 76 -0.99 2.77 27.92
N ALA A 77 -1.09 1.76 27.05
CA ALA A 77 -2.29 0.95 26.93
C ALA A 77 -2.39 -0.08 28.08
N ASP A 78 -3.63 -0.37 28.48
CA ASP A 78 -3.89 -1.43 29.44
C ASP A 78 -3.62 -2.81 28.83
N PRO A 79 -2.84 -3.70 29.48
CA PRO A 79 -2.49 -5.02 28.96
C PRO A 79 -3.70 -5.92 28.67
N ASP A 80 -4.75 -5.86 29.49
CA ASP A 80 -5.96 -6.67 29.29
C ASP A 80 -6.75 -6.16 28.09
N THR A 81 -6.74 -4.87 27.85
CA THR A 81 -7.33 -4.25 26.66
C THR A 81 -6.56 -4.68 25.41
N LEU A 82 -5.22 -4.64 25.43
CA LEU A 82 -4.38 -5.12 24.33
C LEU A 82 -4.63 -6.60 24.03
N ALA A 83 -4.68 -7.45 25.02
CA ALA A 83 -4.97 -8.87 24.84
C ALA A 83 -6.35 -9.10 24.20
N ARG A 84 -7.36 -8.34 24.60
CA ARG A 84 -8.72 -8.42 24.04
C ARG A 84 -8.77 -7.99 22.58
N VAL A 85 -8.14 -6.87 22.21
CA VAL A 85 -8.16 -6.39 20.82
C VAL A 85 -7.37 -7.31 19.89
N LEU A 86 -6.23 -7.88 20.33
CA LEU A 86 -5.47 -8.85 19.55
C LEU A 86 -6.18 -10.19 19.38
N ASN A 87 -7.00 -10.61 20.35
CA ASN A 87 -7.86 -11.79 20.17
C ASN A 87 -8.93 -11.57 19.10
N THR A 88 -9.41 -10.33 18.93
CA THR A 88 -10.41 -9.98 17.92
C THR A 88 -9.76 -9.74 16.54
N TYR A 89 -8.59 -9.10 16.52
CA TYR A 89 -7.83 -8.76 15.33
C TYR A 89 -6.41 -9.36 15.40
N PRO A 90 -6.24 -10.67 15.18
CA PRO A 90 -4.96 -11.36 15.37
C PRO A 90 -3.87 -10.92 14.38
N ASN A 91 -4.25 -10.30 13.26
CA ASN A 91 -3.33 -9.78 12.26
C ASN A 91 -2.96 -8.31 12.47
N ALA A 92 -3.51 -7.65 13.51
CA ALA A 92 -3.18 -6.27 13.82
C ALA A 92 -1.76 -6.14 14.38
N VAL A 93 -1.14 -4.98 14.16
CA VAL A 93 0.18 -4.64 14.70
C VAL A 93 0.02 -3.70 15.88
N VAL A 94 0.84 -3.94 16.92
CA VAL A 94 0.85 -3.11 18.15
C VAL A 94 2.11 -2.26 18.17
N VAL A 95 1.93 -0.94 18.21
CA VAL A 95 3.04 0.01 18.15
C VAL A 95 2.95 1.08 19.23
N SER A 96 4.07 1.71 19.50
CA SER A 96 4.13 3.02 20.15
C SER A 96 4.96 3.97 19.30
N ALA A 97 4.30 4.90 18.64
CA ALA A 97 5.00 5.95 17.88
C ALA A 97 5.87 6.83 18.78
N HIS A 98 5.56 6.91 20.10
CA HIS A 98 6.33 7.67 21.07
C HIS A 98 7.67 7.01 21.41
N THR A 99 7.68 5.68 21.59
CA THR A 99 8.87 4.93 21.99
C THR A 99 9.61 4.25 20.85
N GLY A 100 8.98 4.14 19.69
CA GLY A 100 9.47 3.37 18.54
C GLY A 100 9.16 1.86 18.61
N GLN A 101 8.52 1.38 19.67
CA GLN A 101 8.15 -0.02 19.81
C GLN A 101 7.24 -0.48 18.66
N GLY A 102 7.54 -1.64 18.06
CA GLY A 102 6.72 -2.26 17.03
C GLY A 102 6.77 -1.59 15.64
N ILE A 103 7.54 -0.51 15.47
CA ILE A 103 7.60 0.23 14.19
C ILE A 103 8.26 -0.59 13.08
N ASP A 104 9.28 -1.39 13.40
CA ASP A 104 9.94 -2.25 12.40
C ASP A 104 9.02 -3.38 11.95
N GLU A 105 8.28 -4.01 12.89
CA GLU A 105 7.23 -4.99 12.58
C GLU A 105 6.13 -4.39 11.69
N LEU A 106 5.70 -3.14 11.98
CA LEU A 106 4.72 -2.43 11.16
C LEU A 106 5.23 -2.24 9.73
N ARG A 107 6.49 -1.86 9.54
CA ARG A 107 7.09 -1.70 8.22
C ARG A 107 7.13 -3.02 7.44
N GLU A 108 7.55 -4.11 8.08
CA GLU A 108 7.56 -5.45 7.48
C GLU A 108 6.15 -5.88 7.04
N ARG A 109 5.14 -5.64 7.89
CA ARG A 109 3.74 -5.97 7.56
C ARG A 109 3.18 -5.12 6.41
N ILE A 110 3.54 -3.85 6.34
CA ILE A 110 3.18 -2.98 5.20
C ILE A 110 3.82 -3.52 3.92
N ASP A 111 5.13 -3.82 3.95
CA ASP A 111 5.86 -4.35 2.80
C ASP A 111 5.29 -5.69 2.32
N ASP A 112 4.74 -6.52 3.21
CA ASP A 112 4.13 -7.81 2.86
C ASP A 112 2.74 -7.67 2.25
N LEU A 113 1.99 -6.63 2.63
CA LEU A 113 0.61 -6.40 2.19
C LEU A 113 0.53 -5.55 0.91
N LEU A 114 1.55 -4.75 0.63
CA LEU A 114 1.58 -3.94 -0.58
C LEU A 114 1.79 -4.79 -1.84
N PRO A 115 1.14 -4.45 -2.95
CA PRO A 115 1.39 -5.11 -4.22
C PRO A 115 2.88 -5.08 -4.57
N ARG A 116 3.42 -6.24 -4.90
CA ARG A 116 4.81 -6.34 -5.39
C ARG A 116 4.78 -6.49 -6.91
N PRO A 117 5.73 -5.88 -7.62
CA PRO A 117 5.91 -6.14 -9.03
C PRO A 117 6.11 -7.66 -9.24
N SER A 118 5.20 -8.30 -9.97
CA SER A 118 5.12 -9.77 -10.04
C SER A 118 5.28 -10.33 -11.45
N HIS A 119 5.30 -9.46 -12.47
CA HIS A 119 5.34 -9.87 -13.85
C HIS A 119 6.67 -9.49 -14.49
N HIS A 120 7.45 -10.50 -14.89
CA HIS A 120 8.66 -10.28 -15.65
C HIS A 120 8.33 -9.92 -17.10
N ILE A 121 8.94 -8.85 -17.61
CA ILE A 121 8.79 -8.42 -18.99
C ILE A 121 10.13 -8.00 -19.57
N THR A 122 10.34 -8.38 -20.84
CA THR A 122 11.37 -7.82 -21.71
C THR A 122 10.68 -7.01 -22.79
N ALA A 123 10.92 -5.71 -22.83
CA ALA A 123 10.27 -4.78 -23.77
C ALA A 123 11.27 -3.86 -24.44
N LEU A 124 11.10 -3.61 -25.75
CA LEU A 124 11.84 -2.58 -26.48
C LEU A 124 11.01 -1.31 -26.52
N VAL A 125 11.20 -0.46 -25.54
CA VAL A 125 10.43 0.77 -25.35
C VAL A 125 10.97 1.87 -26.26
N PRO A 126 10.14 2.44 -27.16
CA PRO A 126 10.58 3.54 -28.04
C PRO A 126 10.96 4.79 -27.23
N PHE A 127 11.81 5.64 -27.81
CA PHE A 127 12.32 6.83 -27.10
C PHE A 127 11.23 7.87 -26.77
N ASP A 128 10.12 7.89 -27.50
CA ASP A 128 8.96 8.75 -27.25
C ASP A 128 8.07 8.26 -26.09
N ARG A 129 8.32 7.03 -25.58
CA ARG A 129 7.65 6.45 -24.42
C ARG A 129 8.58 6.30 -23.21
N GLY A 130 9.45 7.30 -23.00
CA GLY A 130 10.30 7.37 -21.80
C GLY A 130 9.54 7.42 -20.47
N ASP A 131 8.25 7.77 -20.51
CA ASP A 131 7.32 7.69 -19.40
C ASP A 131 7.23 6.27 -18.82
N LEU A 132 7.19 5.24 -19.67
CA LEU A 132 7.13 3.84 -19.25
C LEU A 132 8.41 3.35 -18.58
N ILE A 133 9.58 3.87 -19.04
CA ILE A 133 10.87 3.56 -18.40
C ILE A 133 10.91 4.19 -17.00
N ALA A 134 10.48 5.46 -16.86
CA ALA A 134 10.44 6.14 -15.58
C ALA A 134 9.54 5.39 -14.60
N ARG A 135 8.34 4.99 -15.03
CA ARG A 135 7.40 4.22 -14.21
C ARG A 135 7.98 2.84 -13.82
N ALA A 136 8.69 2.16 -14.71
CA ALA A 136 9.33 0.89 -14.37
C ALA A 136 10.41 1.05 -13.28
N HIS A 137 11.08 2.19 -13.20
CA HIS A 137 12.00 2.52 -12.10
C HIS A 137 11.29 2.91 -10.81
N ASP A 138 10.14 3.59 -10.90
CA ASP A 138 9.40 4.11 -9.74
C ASP A 138 8.49 3.03 -9.12
N GLU A 139 7.79 2.25 -9.95
CA GLU A 139 6.72 1.31 -9.56
C GLU A 139 7.16 -0.16 -9.64
N GLY A 140 8.28 -0.46 -10.35
CA GLY A 140 8.78 -1.80 -10.62
C GLY A 140 10.17 -2.08 -10.03
N THR A 141 10.75 -3.17 -10.53
CA THR A 141 12.15 -3.52 -10.29
C THR A 141 12.86 -3.71 -11.63
N VAL A 142 13.70 -2.76 -12.03
CA VAL A 142 14.47 -2.83 -13.28
C VAL A 142 15.69 -3.71 -13.06
N GLU A 143 15.78 -4.82 -13.81
CA GLU A 143 16.89 -5.75 -13.79
C GLU A 143 17.99 -5.35 -14.80
N SER A 144 17.58 -4.86 -15.96
CA SER A 144 18.51 -4.44 -17.01
C SER A 144 17.87 -3.37 -17.90
N GLU A 145 18.67 -2.38 -18.26
CA GLU A 145 18.32 -1.33 -19.22
C GLU A 145 19.47 -1.15 -20.22
N LYS A 146 19.16 -1.23 -21.54
CA LYS A 146 20.15 -1.05 -22.61
C LYS A 146 19.58 -0.17 -23.70
N TYR A 147 20.31 0.90 -24.06
CA TYR A 147 19.97 1.75 -25.18
C TYR A 147 20.34 1.07 -26.51
N THR A 148 19.40 1.03 -27.43
CA THR A 148 19.57 0.49 -28.77
C THR A 148 19.29 1.60 -29.80
N ALA A 149 19.48 1.32 -31.08
CA ALA A 149 19.16 2.28 -32.15
C ALA A 149 17.65 2.49 -32.32
N GLN A 150 16.79 1.61 -31.77
CA GLN A 150 15.34 1.61 -31.96
C GLN A 150 14.56 2.01 -30.69
N GLY A 151 15.23 2.11 -29.55
CA GLY A 151 14.63 2.40 -28.26
C GLY A 151 15.45 1.84 -27.11
N THR A 152 14.85 1.80 -25.93
CA THR A 152 15.45 1.26 -24.72
C THR A 152 14.95 -0.17 -24.49
N LEU A 153 15.85 -1.15 -24.53
CA LEU A 153 15.56 -2.52 -24.14
C LEU A 153 15.50 -2.59 -22.61
N LEU A 154 14.31 -2.79 -22.08
CA LEU A 154 14.02 -2.88 -20.65
C LEU A 154 13.77 -4.33 -20.28
N VAL A 155 14.39 -4.78 -19.18
CA VAL A 155 14.06 -6.03 -18.49
C VAL A 155 13.67 -5.66 -17.07
N ALA A 156 12.45 -5.94 -16.69
CA ALA A 156 11.91 -5.51 -15.40
C ALA A 156 10.84 -6.45 -14.85
N MET A 157 10.69 -6.44 -13.53
CA MET A 157 9.50 -6.93 -12.84
C MET A 157 8.56 -5.75 -12.66
N VAL A 158 7.32 -5.87 -13.13
CA VAL A 158 6.33 -4.80 -13.13
C VAL A 158 4.99 -5.28 -12.59
N ASP A 159 4.14 -4.35 -12.19
CA ASP A 159 2.77 -4.63 -11.82
C ASP A 159 1.89 -4.95 -13.06
N PRO A 160 0.65 -5.43 -12.88
CA PRO A 160 -0.24 -5.77 -13.98
C PRO A 160 -0.60 -4.59 -14.89
N ASP A 161 -0.69 -3.38 -14.35
CA ASP A 161 -1.09 -2.18 -15.10
C ASP A 161 0.03 -1.73 -16.04
N LEU A 162 1.25 -1.63 -15.52
CA LEU A 162 2.42 -1.31 -16.33
C LEU A 162 2.76 -2.43 -17.31
N LEU A 163 2.53 -3.70 -16.93
CA LEU A 163 2.65 -4.84 -17.84
C LEU A 163 1.76 -4.66 -19.06
N HIS A 164 0.48 -4.30 -18.87
CA HIS A 164 -0.47 -4.13 -19.96
C HIS A 164 0.00 -3.05 -20.96
N GLU A 165 0.57 -1.96 -20.48
CA GLU A 165 1.12 -0.91 -21.34
C GLU A 165 2.41 -1.32 -22.04
N LEU A 166 3.26 -2.11 -21.39
CA LEU A 166 4.52 -2.61 -21.95
C LEU A 166 4.34 -3.77 -22.93
N GLU A 167 3.21 -4.51 -22.86
CA GLU A 167 2.92 -5.68 -23.72
C GLU A 167 3.03 -5.36 -25.21
N GLN A 168 2.62 -4.18 -25.64
CA GLN A 168 2.71 -3.76 -27.06
C GLN A 168 4.17 -3.64 -27.55
N PHE A 169 5.13 -3.53 -26.63
CA PHE A 169 6.57 -3.42 -26.91
C PHE A 169 7.33 -4.69 -26.51
N ARG A 170 6.61 -5.75 -26.10
CA ARG A 170 7.23 -7.01 -25.67
C ARG A 170 8.16 -7.55 -26.76
N GLN A 171 9.35 -7.90 -26.35
CA GLN A 171 10.25 -8.72 -27.17
C GLN A 171 10.10 -10.18 -26.73
N PRO A 172 10.04 -11.15 -27.67
CA PRO A 172 10.19 -12.54 -27.28
C PRO A 172 11.53 -12.69 -26.58
N ASP A 173 11.52 -13.43 -25.45
CA ASP A 173 12.68 -13.60 -24.57
C ASP A 173 13.98 -13.76 -25.38
N MET A 174 14.72 -12.69 -25.47
CA MET A 174 16.11 -12.76 -25.90
C MET A 174 16.92 -13.18 -24.68
N VAL A 175 16.82 -14.49 -24.41
CA VAL A 175 17.81 -15.35 -23.76
C VAL A 175 18.76 -14.68 -22.75
N ASP A 176 18.59 -15.20 -21.51
CA ASP A 176 19.61 -15.37 -20.47
C ASP A 176 21.00 -14.81 -20.81
N PRO A 177 21.47 -13.76 -20.05
CA PRO A 177 22.83 -13.20 -20.26
C PRO A 177 23.96 -14.17 -19.90
N HIS A 178 23.66 -15.39 -19.46
CA HIS A 178 24.68 -16.39 -19.07
C HIS A 178 25.03 -17.44 -20.14
N THR A 179 24.61 -17.28 -21.39
CA THR A 179 24.95 -18.22 -22.45
C THR A 179 25.95 -17.65 -23.48
N PHE A 180 26.98 -17.01 -23.02
CA PHE A 180 28.22 -16.81 -23.81
C PHE A 180 29.42 -17.16 -22.96
N GLU A 181 29.84 -18.44 -23.05
CA GLU A 181 31.27 -18.80 -22.94
C GLU A 181 32.03 -18.34 -24.17
#